data_86c115875ee4ce47ee60548071390855
#
_entry.id   86c115875ee4ce47ee60548071390855
#
_cell.length_a   1.000
_cell.length_b   1.000
_cell.length_c   1.000
_cell.angle_alpha   90.00
_cell.angle_beta   90.00
_cell.angle_gamma   90.00
#
_symmetry.space_group_name_H-M   'P 1'
#
loop_
_entity.id
_entity.type
_entity.pdbx_description
1 polymer ?
#
loop_
_entity_poly.entity_id
_entity_poly.type
_entity_poly.pdbx_seq_one_letter_code
_entity_poly.pdbx_strand_id
1 'polypeptide(L)'
;MGFSAASAAELPVTSNFGWRIHPITGEYKFHAGVDLGYAEGTPIPAMFEGQVIMAGNYSDGYGNQVLIYHAVNDTYTRYAHCSVLYVQAGDYVGSGDCIALVGSTGNSTGPHLHLEYIVRDAYGEYTYTDPLILWGY
;
A
#
# COMPACT_ATOMS: atom_id res chain seq x y z
N MET A 1 -11.64 -6.28 6.98
CA MET A 1 -10.66 -5.39 6.35
C MET A 1 -9.32 -6.13 6.34
N GLY A 2 -8.48 -5.91 5.44
CA GLY A 2 -7.08 -6.21 5.29
C GLY A 2 -6.49 -7.43 5.98
N PHE A 3 -5.29 -7.27 6.47
CA PHE A 3 -4.51 -8.31 7.11
C PHE A 3 -5.03 -8.63 8.52
N SER A 4 -4.85 -9.89 8.94
CA SER A 4 -5.30 -10.38 10.25
C SER A 4 -4.43 -9.81 11.37
N ALA A 5 -4.78 -8.62 11.84
CA ALA A 5 -4.15 -7.99 12.99
C ALA A 5 -5.22 -7.29 13.81
N ALA A 6 -5.22 -7.50 15.13
CA ALA A 6 -6.17 -6.85 16.03
C ALA A 6 -5.84 -5.35 16.19
N SER A 7 -4.58 -4.97 15.99
CA SER A 7 -4.13 -3.59 16.08
C SER A 7 -2.89 -3.37 15.20
N ALA A 8 -2.54 -2.11 14.96
CA ALA A 8 -1.32 -1.75 14.24
C ALA A 8 -0.05 -2.33 14.87
N ALA A 9 -0.03 -2.54 16.19
CA ALA A 9 1.12 -3.09 16.89
C ALA A 9 1.46 -4.52 16.49
N GLU A 10 0.50 -5.26 15.93
CA GLU A 10 0.70 -6.65 15.48
C GLU A 10 1.19 -6.74 14.04
N LEU A 11 1.23 -5.62 13.31
CA LEU A 11 1.70 -5.60 11.92
C LEU A 11 3.23 -5.60 11.88
N PRO A 12 3.83 -6.29 10.89
CA PRO A 12 5.30 -6.36 10.76
C PRO A 12 5.86 -5.08 10.12
N VAL A 13 5.69 -3.93 10.77
CA VAL A 13 6.14 -2.64 10.26
C VAL A 13 7.66 -2.59 10.25
N THR A 14 8.25 -2.36 9.06
CA THR A 14 9.69 -2.21 8.88
C THR A 14 10.08 -0.76 8.60
N SER A 15 9.16 0.07 8.12
CA SER A 15 9.39 1.48 7.89
C SER A 15 8.09 2.26 8.03
N ASN A 16 8.09 3.27 8.88
CA ASN A 16 6.90 4.05 9.19
C ASN A 16 6.62 5.14 8.16
N PHE A 17 5.36 5.55 8.09
CA PHE A 17 4.91 6.71 7.33
C PHE A 17 5.52 7.99 7.92
N GLY A 18 5.81 8.94 7.04
CA GLY A 18 6.20 10.29 7.43
C GLY A 18 7.68 10.58 7.18
N TRP A 19 8.14 11.71 7.73
CA TRP A 19 9.53 12.14 7.57
C TRP A 19 10.45 11.22 8.35
N ARG A 20 11.50 10.74 7.70
CA ARG A 20 12.48 9.83 8.29
C ARG A 20 13.85 10.00 7.65
N ILE A 21 14.89 9.57 8.39
CA ILE A 21 16.23 9.49 7.83
C ILE A 21 16.34 8.16 7.07
N HIS A 22 16.69 8.24 5.78
CA HIS A 22 16.85 7.05 4.96
C HIS A 22 18.03 6.22 5.49
N PRO A 23 17.85 4.90 5.75
CA PRO A 23 18.86 4.10 6.42
C PRO A 23 20.13 3.90 5.61
N ILE A 24 20.07 4.01 4.27
CA ILE A 24 21.22 3.82 3.40
C ILE A 24 21.92 5.14 3.07
N THR A 25 21.13 6.16 2.67
CA THR A 25 21.70 7.43 2.18
C THR A 25 21.90 8.46 3.28
N GLY A 26 21.27 8.30 4.44
CA GLY A 26 21.27 9.28 5.52
C GLY A 26 20.43 10.54 5.22
N GLU A 27 19.74 10.57 4.09
CA GLU A 27 18.90 11.71 3.72
C GLU A 27 17.61 11.74 4.53
N TYR A 28 17.15 12.96 4.85
CA TYR A 28 15.86 13.19 5.48
C TYR A 28 14.79 13.22 4.38
N LYS A 29 13.96 12.19 4.31
CA LYS A 29 12.96 12.00 3.25
C LYS A 29 11.58 11.70 3.82
N PHE A 30 10.56 12.11 3.07
CA PHE A 30 9.18 11.78 3.35
C PHE A 30 8.85 10.38 2.80
N HIS A 31 8.33 9.50 3.65
CA HIS A 31 7.83 8.18 3.27
C HIS A 31 6.30 8.24 3.16
N ALA A 32 5.78 8.12 1.95
CA ALA A 32 4.36 8.34 1.66
C ALA A 32 3.43 7.20 2.07
N GLY A 33 3.98 6.12 2.59
CA GLY A 33 3.23 4.95 3.02
C GLY A 33 3.91 4.26 4.19
N VAL A 34 3.46 3.06 4.49
CA VAL A 34 4.07 2.18 5.49
C VAL A 34 4.61 0.95 4.79
N ASP A 35 5.79 0.48 5.20
CA ASP A 35 6.35 -0.77 4.72
C ASP A 35 6.06 -1.89 5.73
N LEU A 36 5.48 -2.97 5.24
CA LEU A 36 5.13 -4.15 6.03
C LEU A 36 5.97 -5.33 5.54
N GLY A 37 6.79 -5.89 6.43
CA GLY A 37 7.78 -6.91 6.13
C GLY A 37 7.21 -8.31 5.98
N TYR A 38 6.16 -8.46 5.20
CA TYR A 38 5.61 -9.78 4.87
C TYR A 38 6.53 -10.52 3.90
N ALA A 39 6.56 -11.85 4.02
CA ALA A 39 7.33 -12.70 3.12
C ALA A 39 6.79 -12.63 1.69
N GLU A 40 7.69 -12.85 0.72
CA GLU A 40 7.29 -12.96 -0.68
C GLU A 40 6.22 -14.04 -0.86
N GLY A 41 5.21 -13.74 -1.68
CA GLY A 41 4.09 -14.64 -1.91
C GLY A 41 2.94 -14.51 -0.91
N THR A 42 3.07 -13.66 0.12
CA THR A 42 1.97 -13.39 1.04
C THR A 42 0.83 -12.72 0.27
N PRO A 43 -0.42 -13.23 0.39
CA PRO A 43 -1.57 -12.60 -0.27
C PRO A 43 -1.84 -11.20 0.25
N ILE A 44 -2.14 -10.29 -0.66
CA ILE A 44 -2.48 -8.91 -0.36
C ILE A 44 -3.98 -8.73 -0.57
N PRO A 45 -4.75 -8.44 0.49
CA PRO A 45 -6.18 -8.16 0.37
C PRO A 45 -6.45 -6.71 0.02
N ALA A 46 -7.51 -6.45 -0.74
CA ALA A 46 -8.02 -5.10 -0.90
C ALA A 46 -8.51 -4.57 0.44
N MET A 47 -8.10 -3.35 0.83
CA MET A 47 -8.48 -2.77 2.12
C MET A 47 -9.97 -2.44 2.20
N PHE A 48 -10.55 -2.00 1.10
CA PHE A 48 -11.97 -1.69 0.95
C PHE A 48 -12.43 -2.14 -0.42
N GLU A 49 -13.76 -2.24 -0.62
CA GLU A 49 -14.32 -2.40 -1.95
C GLU A 49 -13.96 -1.21 -2.84
N GLY A 50 -13.81 -1.45 -4.12
CA GLY A 50 -13.47 -0.37 -5.05
C GLY A 50 -13.19 -0.83 -6.46
N GLN A 51 -12.72 0.12 -7.25
CA GLN A 51 -12.32 -0.11 -8.64
C GLN A 51 -10.81 0.07 -8.79
N VAL A 52 -10.20 -0.89 -9.47
CA VAL A 52 -8.77 -0.84 -9.80
C VAL A 52 -8.54 0.24 -10.85
N ILE A 53 -7.69 1.21 -10.52
CA ILE A 53 -7.35 2.34 -11.41
C ILE A 53 -6.05 2.05 -12.16
N MET A 54 -5.08 1.45 -11.49
CA MET A 54 -3.79 1.06 -12.07
C MET A 54 -3.43 -0.35 -11.59
N ALA A 55 -2.91 -1.17 -12.49
CA ALA A 55 -2.36 -2.47 -12.15
C ALA A 55 -1.26 -2.81 -13.13
N GLY A 56 0.00 -2.77 -12.71
CA GLY A 56 1.14 -3.04 -13.57
C GLY A 56 2.41 -2.38 -13.07
N ASN A 57 3.45 -2.46 -13.90
CA ASN A 57 4.74 -1.80 -13.67
C ASN A 57 4.84 -0.59 -14.61
N TYR A 58 4.91 0.61 -14.03
CA TYR A 58 4.92 1.88 -14.77
C TYR A 58 6.30 2.53 -14.76
N SER A 59 7.34 1.81 -14.36
CA SER A 59 8.73 2.30 -14.30
C SER A 59 8.88 3.54 -13.40
N ASP A 60 8.14 3.57 -12.30
CA ASP A 60 8.09 4.70 -11.35
C ASP A 60 8.71 4.38 -9.99
N GLY A 61 9.38 3.22 -9.87
CA GLY A 61 9.99 2.78 -8.61
C GLY A 61 9.10 1.88 -7.77
N TYR A 62 7.80 1.90 -7.96
CA TYR A 62 6.88 1.05 -7.21
C TYR A 62 6.89 -0.42 -7.67
N GLY A 63 7.52 -0.72 -8.81
CA GLY A 63 7.47 -2.05 -9.39
C GLY A 63 6.07 -2.43 -9.84
N ASN A 64 5.69 -3.67 -9.63
CA ASN A 64 4.31 -4.09 -9.87
C ASN A 64 3.43 -3.52 -8.78
N GLN A 65 2.44 -2.71 -9.15
CA GLN A 65 1.58 -2.00 -8.22
C GLN A 65 0.11 -2.13 -8.57
N VAL A 66 -0.74 -1.98 -7.58
CA VAL A 66 -2.19 -1.83 -7.73
C VAL A 66 -2.60 -0.54 -7.03
N LEU A 67 -3.38 0.30 -7.72
CA LEU A 67 -4.02 1.48 -7.14
C LEU A 67 -5.53 1.28 -7.25
N ILE A 68 -6.23 1.38 -6.12
CA ILE A 68 -7.68 1.20 -6.05
C ILE A 68 -8.33 2.49 -5.57
N TYR A 69 -9.41 2.89 -6.25
CA TYR A 69 -10.30 3.97 -5.79
C TYR A 69 -11.48 3.38 -5.04
N HIS A 70 -11.75 3.90 -3.86
CA HIS A 70 -12.83 3.47 -2.97
C HIS A 70 -13.92 4.55 -2.93
N ALA A 71 -14.96 4.38 -3.77
CA ALA A 71 -16.06 5.34 -3.81
C ALA A 71 -16.83 5.40 -2.48
N VAL A 72 -16.81 4.32 -1.71
CA VAL A 72 -17.52 4.22 -0.43
C VAL A 72 -17.06 5.29 0.58
N ASN A 73 -15.81 5.71 0.51
CA ASN A 73 -15.25 6.73 1.40
C ASN A 73 -14.39 7.79 0.68
N ASP A 74 -14.39 7.78 -0.66
CA ASP A 74 -13.62 8.71 -1.50
C ASP A 74 -12.13 8.72 -1.15
N THR A 75 -11.53 7.53 -1.08
CA THR A 75 -10.11 7.35 -0.79
C THR A 75 -9.46 6.46 -1.85
N TYR A 76 -8.12 6.40 -1.82
CA TYR A 76 -7.33 5.46 -2.63
C TYR A 76 -6.41 4.67 -1.73
N THR A 77 -6.11 3.43 -2.14
CA THR A 77 -5.03 2.63 -1.56
C THR A 77 -4.11 2.17 -2.67
N ARG A 78 -2.78 2.22 -2.41
CA ARG A 78 -1.77 1.70 -3.32
C ARG A 78 -1.00 0.59 -2.65
N TYR A 79 -0.76 -0.47 -3.41
CA TYR A 79 -0.06 -1.68 -3.00
C TYR A 79 1.12 -1.87 -3.95
N ALA A 80 2.34 -1.72 -3.47
CA ALA A 80 3.53 -1.70 -4.34
C ALA A 80 4.48 -2.86 -4.07
N HIS A 81 5.44 -3.03 -4.98
CA HIS A 81 6.50 -4.04 -4.97
C HIS A 81 5.98 -5.47 -5.08
N CYS A 82 4.79 -5.66 -5.67
CA CYS A 82 4.16 -6.98 -5.79
C CYS A 82 4.96 -7.90 -6.71
N SER A 83 4.91 -9.22 -6.42
CA SER A 83 5.48 -10.24 -7.31
C SER A 83 4.49 -10.65 -8.39
N VAL A 84 3.22 -10.79 -8.04
CA VAL A 84 2.14 -11.21 -8.94
C VAL A 84 0.95 -10.28 -8.76
N LEU A 85 0.31 -9.91 -9.87
CA LEU A 85 -0.95 -9.14 -9.86
C LEU A 85 -2.07 -10.05 -10.36
N TYR A 86 -3.21 -10.08 -9.63
CA TYR A 86 -4.39 -10.87 -10.00
C TYR A 86 -5.51 -10.03 -10.58
N VAL A 87 -5.32 -8.72 -10.65
CA VAL A 87 -6.32 -7.77 -11.15
C VAL A 87 -5.72 -6.90 -12.25
N GLN A 88 -6.59 -6.24 -13.01
CA GLN A 88 -6.19 -5.27 -14.02
C GLN A 88 -7.04 -4.00 -13.87
N ALA A 89 -6.57 -2.91 -14.47
CA ALA A 89 -7.28 -1.64 -14.46
C ALA A 89 -8.71 -1.82 -14.97
N GLY A 90 -9.67 -1.25 -14.26
CA GLY A 90 -11.10 -1.39 -14.55
C GLY A 90 -11.83 -2.44 -13.74
N ASP A 91 -11.12 -3.41 -13.14
CA ASP A 91 -11.74 -4.45 -12.33
C ASP A 91 -12.37 -3.85 -11.07
N TYR A 92 -13.49 -4.43 -10.64
CA TYR A 92 -14.09 -4.16 -9.35
C TYR A 92 -13.72 -5.26 -8.37
N VAL A 93 -13.38 -4.87 -7.14
CA VAL A 93 -12.98 -5.80 -6.08
C VAL A 93 -13.77 -5.54 -4.81
N GLY A 94 -14.00 -6.59 -4.03
CA GLY A 94 -14.57 -6.50 -2.70
C GLY A 94 -13.49 -6.33 -1.64
N SER A 95 -13.86 -5.81 -0.48
CA SER A 95 -12.98 -5.77 0.68
C SER A 95 -12.49 -7.19 1.02
N GLY A 96 -11.19 -7.35 1.17
CA GLY A 96 -10.58 -8.65 1.49
C GLY A 96 -10.25 -9.52 0.28
N ASP A 97 -10.67 -9.16 -0.93
CA ASP A 97 -10.30 -9.93 -2.13
C ASP A 97 -8.78 -9.91 -2.31
N CYS A 98 -8.19 -11.07 -2.62
CA CYS A 98 -6.76 -11.15 -2.92
C CYS A 98 -6.49 -10.50 -4.29
N ILE A 99 -5.75 -9.40 -4.29
CA ILE A 99 -5.46 -8.61 -5.50
C ILE A 99 -4.07 -8.84 -6.04
N ALA A 100 -3.14 -9.31 -5.20
CA ALA A 100 -1.74 -9.45 -5.56
C ALA A 100 -1.01 -10.31 -4.51
N LEU A 101 0.25 -10.60 -4.77
CA LEU A 101 1.16 -11.25 -3.82
C LEU A 101 2.33 -10.31 -3.51
N VAL A 102 2.78 -10.33 -2.26
CA VAL A 102 3.97 -9.59 -1.81
C VAL A 102 5.19 -10.01 -2.62
N GLY A 103 6.03 -9.07 -2.97
CA GLY A 103 7.27 -9.30 -3.67
C GLY A 103 8.33 -8.27 -3.30
N SER A 104 9.26 -8.06 -4.21
CA SER A 104 10.36 -7.11 -4.05
C SER A 104 10.69 -6.42 -5.38
N THR A 105 9.68 -6.24 -6.25
CA THR A 105 9.86 -5.62 -7.56
C THR A 105 10.01 -4.10 -7.43
N GLY A 106 10.62 -3.48 -8.45
CA GLY A 106 10.87 -2.06 -8.43
C GLY A 106 12.01 -1.69 -7.50
N ASN A 107 11.92 -0.51 -6.90
CA ASN A 107 12.96 0.04 -6.02
C ASN A 107 12.83 -0.54 -4.61
N SER A 108 13.27 -1.78 -4.42
CA SER A 108 13.13 -2.53 -3.18
C SER A 108 14.39 -3.34 -2.86
N THR A 109 14.76 -3.40 -1.58
CA THR A 109 15.93 -4.14 -1.10
C THR A 109 15.57 -5.51 -0.52
N GLY A 110 14.32 -5.87 -0.46
CA GLY A 110 13.85 -7.16 0.04
C GLY A 110 12.34 -7.22 0.07
N PRO A 111 11.77 -8.43 0.29
CA PRO A 111 10.32 -8.59 0.26
C PRO A 111 9.61 -7.72 1.31
N HIS A 112 8.63 -6.96 0.86
CA HIS A 112 7.74 -6.18 1.72
C HIS A 112 6.56 -5.67 0.90
N LEU A 113 5.50 -5.30 1.60
CA LEU A 113 4.40 -4.53 1.03
C LEU A 113 4.60 -3.06 1.38
N HIS A 114 4.66 -2.19 0.37
CA HIS A 114 4.53 -0.75 0.55
C HIS A 114 3.06 -0.39 0.35
N LEU A 115 2.41 0.05 1.41
CA LEU A 115 1.00 0.41 1.43
C LEU A 115 0.85 1.91 1.60
N GLU A 116 0.09 2.54 0.69
CA GLU A 116 -0.27 3.95 0.79
C GLU A 116 -1.77 4.11 0.99
N TYR A 117 -2.16 5.07 1.81
CA TYR A 117 -3.54 5.48 2.00
C TYR A 117 -3.67 6.95 1.65
N ILE A 118 -4.55 7.27 0.71
CA ILE A 118 -4.70 8.61 0.14
C ILE A 118 -6.11 9.08 0.42
N VAL A 119 -6.23 10.20 1.11
CA VAL A 119 -7.51 10.76 1.57
C VAL A 119 -7.61 12.22 1.14
N ARG A 120 -8.80 12.82 1.23
CA ARG A 120 -8.95 14.26 1.08
C ARG A 120 -8.60 14.96 2.38
N ASP A 121 -7.86 16.06 2.27
CA ASP A 121 -7.57 16.93 3.41
C ASP A 121 -8.70 17.94 3.66
N ALA A 122 -8.49 18.84 4.61
CA ALA A 122 -9.46 19.87 4.98
C ALA A 122 -9.78 20.85 3.84
N TYR A 123 -8.93 20.92 2.81
CA TYR A 123 -9.09 21.81 1.65
C TYR A 123 -9.66 21.08 0.43
N GLY A 124 -10.03 19.80 0.59
CA GLY A 124 -10.57 18.98 -0.50
C GLY A 124 -9.51 18.42 -1.44
N GLU A 125 -8.23 18.54 -1.11
CA GLU A 125 -7.13 18.00 -1.90
C GLU A 125 -6.79 16.58 -1.44
N TYR A 126 -6.44 15.69 -2.38
CA TYR A 126 -5.94 14.36 -2.01
C TYR A 126 -4.55 14.46 -1.41
N THR A 127 -4.34 13.79 -0.30
CA THR A 127 -3.05 13.75 0.40
C THR A 127 -2.80 12.37 0.99
N TYR A 128 -1.52 12.06 1.21
CA TYR A 128 -1.15 10.83 1.90
C TYR A 128 -1.40 10.96 3.39
N THR A 129 -1.88 9.88 4.00
CA THR A 129 -2.01 9.77 5.45
C THR A 129 -1.43 8.44 5.92
N ASP A 130 -1.16 8.33 7.22
CA ASP A 130 -0.57 7.11 7.78
C ASP A 130 -1.55 5.94 7.62
N PRO A 131 -1.20 4.90 6.83
CA PRO A 131 -2.10 3.75 6.65
C PRO A 131 -2.41 2.99 7.93
N LEU A 132 -1.60 3.12 8.98
CA LEU A 132 -1.82 2.40 10.24
C LEU A 132 -3.11 2.80 10.94
N ILE A 133 -3.71 3.95 10.59
CA ILE A 133 -5.02 4.34 11.13
C ILE A 133 -6.11 3.33 10.77
N LEU A 134 -5.91 2.53 9.70
CA LEU A 134 -6.84 1.48 9.29
C LEU A 134 -6.94 0.35 10.33
N TRP A 135 -5.97 0.24 11.23
CA TRP A 135 -5.93 -0.75 12.32
C TRP A 135 -6.05 -0.13 13.71
N GLY A 136 -6.63 1.08 13.80
CA GLY A 136 -6.85 1.74 15.07
C GLY A 136 -5.61 2.40 15.69
N TYR A 137 -4.68 2.77 14.86
CA TYR A 137 -3.47 3.49 15.29
C TYR A 137 -3.81 4.87 15.89
#